data_75b5f03f3effdc77bed9e48651cff706
#
_entry.id   75b5f03f3effdc77bed9e48651cff706
#
_cell.length_a   1.000
_cell.length_b   1.000
_cell.length_c   1.000
_cell.angle_alpha   90.00
_cell.angle_beta   90.00
_cell.angle_gamma   90.00
#
_symmetry.space_group_name_H-M   'P 1'
#
loop_
_entity.id
_entity.type
_entity.pdbx_description
1 polymer ?
#
loop_
_entity_poly.entity_id
_entity_poly.type
_entity_poly.pdbx_seq_one_letter_code
_entity_poly.pdbx_strand_id
1 'polypeptide(L)'
;PVHSISEAEKDGKAVYKVNVTLPELVQESETGYKSGHDFYISKAVPSQQNVYTSFAGLVDAMKRNMAGNYVLGADLDASEVSLAPADYVYLKGNFTGSLTGSHNGKQYAIYNLAKPLFENLKSGSTISNIDFKDVNIVGTYDSAALARNAENARITDVSVQGRVSVVGNASNVAGLVVNGTNTKITNSSFTGTILSNSQHIKAYNVGGLVASLKGGESLLSQSKADVTIISGARSNEQRIGGLAGRLENNARITKSYVTGKLYNSTTN
;
A
#
# COMPACT_ATOMS: atom_id res chain seq x y z
N PRO A 1 -7.14 19.00 -37.11
CA PRO A 1 -6.21 17.95 -37.51
C PRO A 1 -4.82 18.17 -36.91
N VAL A 2 -4.08 17.08 -36.70
CA VAL A 2 -2.65 17.09 -36.33
C VAL A 2 -1.84 17.30 -37.62
N HIS A 3 -0.97 18.30 -37.66
CA HIS A 3 -0.13 18.59 -38.82
C HIS A 3 1.24 17.99 -38.74
N SER A 4 1.84 18.02 -37.55
CA SER A 4 3.16 17.44 -37.33
C SER A 4 3.38 17.03 -35.89
N ILE A 5 4.24 16.05 -35.70
CA ILE A 5 4.79 15.64 -34.40
C ILE A 5 6.31 15.62 -34.61
N SER A 6 7.05 16.35 -33.78
CA SER A 6 8.51 16.39 -33.83
C SER A 6 9.09 16.34 -32.41
N GLU A 7 10.32 15.90 -32.31
CA GLU A 7 11.07 15.98 -31.04
C GLU A 7 11.52 17.42 -30.82
N ALA A 8 11.41 17.90 -29.61
CA ALA A 8 11.82 19.23 -29.18
C ALA A 8 12.32 19.21 -27.73
N GLU A 9 12.86 20.33 -27.29
CA GLU A 9 13.22 20.59 -25.91
C GLU A 9 12.43 21.80 -25.42
N LYS A 10 11.86 21.71 -24.22
CA LYS A 10 11.18 22.80 -23.55
C LYS A 10 11.56 22.80 -22.06
N ASP A 11 12.02 23.95 -21.57
CA ASP A 11 12.46 24.13 -20.18
C ASP A 11 13.50 23.08 -19.72
N GLY A 12 14.45 22.72 -20.61
CA GLY A 12 15.50 21.74 -20.34
C GLY A 12 15.02 20.28 -20.33
N LYS A 13 13.78 20.01 -20.83
CA LYS A 13 13.20 18.66 -20.89
C LYS A 13 12.91 18.27 -22.33
N ALA A 14 13.21 17.02 -22.67
CA ALA A 14 12.83 16.44 -23.95
C ALA A 14 11.31 16.30 -24.04
N VAL A 15 10.71 16.82 -25.11
CA VAL A 15 9.26 16.85 -25.33
C VAL A 15 8.94 16.48 -26.79
N TYR A 16 7.70 16.09 -27.04
CA TYR A 16 7.14 16.10 -28.38
C TYR A 16 6.42 17.44 -28.62
N LYS A 17 6.80 18.13 -29.69
CA LYS A 17 6.08 19.28 -30.19
C LYS A 17 5.01 18.77 -31.18
N VAL A 18 3.75 19.00 -30.85
CA VAL A 18 2.61 18.57 -31.66
C VAL A 18 1.92 19.81 -32.21
N ASN A 19 1.90 19.97 -33.52
CA ASN A 19 1.21 21.04 -34.19
C ASN A 19 -0.19 20.58 -34.62
N VAL A 20 -1.23 21.30 -34.16
CA VAL A 20 -2.63 20.96 -34.44
C VAL A 20 -3.43 22.21 -34.86
N THR A 21 -4.39 22.04 -35.76
CA THR A 21 -5.42 23.04 -35.99
C THR A 21 -6.64 22.72 -35.12
N LEU A 22 -7.00 23.66 -34.26
CA LEU A 22 -8.23 23.64 -33.50
C LEU A 22 -9.22 24.58 -34.14
N PRO A 23 -10.35 24.13 -34.71
CA PRO A 23 -11.30 24.98 -35.44
C PRO A 23 -11.80 26.17 -34.62
N GLU A 24 -11.90 26.00 -33.30
CA GLU A 24 -12.38 27.03 -32.37
C GLU A 24 -11.34 28.13 -32.08
N LEU A 25 -10.06 27.91 -32.45
CA LEU A 25 -8.95 28.85 -32.23
C LEU A 25 -8.37 29.39 -33.55
N VAL A 26 -9.05 29.16 -34.67
CA VAL A 26 -8.62 29.68 -35.98
C VAL A 26 -9.03 31.14 -36.06
N GLN A 27 -8.06 32.04 -36.08
CA GLN A 27 -8.30 33.45 -36.47
C GLN A 27 -8.22 33.58 -38.00
N GLU A 28 -9.28 34.09 -38.62
CA GLU A 28 -9.21 34.53 -39.98
C GLU A 28 -8.23 35.71 -40.12
N SER A 29 -7.24 35.58 -40.98
CA SER A 29 -6.39 36.68 -41.41
C SER A 29 -6.67 36.99 -42.86
N GLU A 30 -6.45 38.22 -43.30
CA GLU A 30 -6.63 38.67 -44.68
C GLU A 30 -5.85 37.84 -45.73
N THR A 31 -4.96 36.95 -45.29
CA THR A 31 -4.10 36.11 -46.15
C THR A 31 -4.34 34.60 -45.99
N GLY A 32 -5.43 34.19 -45.33
CA GLY A 32 -5.73 32.76 -45.11
C GLY A 32 -5.55 32.31 -43.66
N TYR A 33 -6.05 31.13 -43.35
CA TYR A 33 -6.03 30.54 -41.99
C TYR A 33 -4.60 30.38 -41.47
N LYS A 34 -4.28 31.05 -40.38
CA LYS A 34 -3.07 30.66 -39.58
C LYS A 34 -3.34 29.32 -38.93
N SER A 35 -2.79 28.30 -39.54
CA SER A 35 -2.89 26.93 -39.02
C SER A 35 -1.82 26.67 -38.01
N GLY A 36 -2.25 26.11 -36.88
CA GLY A 36 -1.42 25.33 -36.01
C GLY A 36 -1.05 25.99 -34.69
N HIS A 37 -1.60 25.45 -33.65
CA HIS A 37 -1.11 25.66 -32.27
C HIS A 37 -0.10 24.56 -31.91
N ASP A 38 1.01 24.98 -31.33
CA ASP A 38 2.03 24.06 -30.82
C ASP A 38 1.71 23.63 -29.39
N PHE A 39 1.49 22.36 -29.21
CA PHE A 39 1.41 21.74 -27.89
C PHE A 39 2.72 21.02 -27.61
N TYR A 40 3.18 21.10 -26.36
CA TYR A 40 4.37 20.42 -25.91
C TYR A 40 3.95 19.30 -24.95
N ILE A 41 4.12 18.06 -25.40
CA ILE A 41 3.81 16.88 -24.62
C ILE A 41 5.12 16.32 -24.09
N SER A 42 5.24 16.15 -22.78
CA SER A 42 6.43 15.52 -22.21
C SER A 42 6.67 14.19 -22.88
N LYS A 43 7.88 13.96 -23.39
CA LYS A 43 8.29 12.61 -23.75
C LYS A 43 8.11 11.78 -22.47
N ALA A 44 7.23 10.79 -22.52
CA ALA A 44 7.33 9.72 -21.55
C ALA A 44 8.76 9.22 -21.67
N VAL A 45 9.60 9.44 -20.66
CA VAL A 45 10.83 8.66 -20.51
C VAL A 45 10.34 7.22 -20.65
N PRO A 46 10.93 6.38 -21.54
CA PRO A 46 10.57 4.99 -21.58
C PRO A 46 10.70 4.52 -20.15
N SER A 47 9.58 4.33 -19.45
CA SER A 47 9.60 3.83 -18.08
C SER A 47 10.33 2.51 -18.21
N GLN A 48 11.43 2.37 -17.51
CA GLN A 48 12.00 1.05 -17.34
C GLN A 48 10.80 0.19 -16.98
N GLN A 49 10.51 -0.79 -17.82
CA GLN A 49 9.28 -1.56 -17.79
C GLN A 49 9.01 -1.95 -16.33
N ASN A 50 7.89 -1.46 -15.76
CA ASN A 50 7.47 -1.68 -14.37
C ASN A 50 8.10 -0.81 -13.26
N VAL A 51 8.75 0.31 -13.55
CA VAL A 51 9.22 1.30 -12.56
C VAL A 51 8.23 2.46 -12.49
N TYR A 52 7.72 2.77 -11.31
CA TYR A 52 6.65 3.75 -11.09
C TYR A 52 7.11 4.91 -10.22
N THR A 53 6.76 6.11 -10.63
CA THR A 53 7.09 7.37 -9.95
C THR A 53 5.85 8.13 -9.48
N SER A 54 4.65 7.53 -9.61
CA SER A 54 3.41 8.00 -8.99
C SER A 54 2.60 6.85 -8.45
N PHE A 55 1.89 7.07 -7.36
CA PHE A 55 1.07 6.04 -6.72
C PHE A 55 -0.16 5.70 -7.58
N ALA A 56 -0.79 6.69 -8.20
CA ALA A 56 -1.90 6.46 -9.10
C ALA A 56 -1.50 5.57 -10.28
N GLY A 57 -0.35 5.83 -10.90
CA GLY A 57 0.18 5.00 -11.99
C GLY A 57 0.50 3.57 -11.56
N LEU A 58 1.05 3.39 -10.36
CA LEU A 58 1.32 2.06 -9.78
C LEU A 58 0.01 1.28 -9.56
N VAL A 59 -0.97 1.90 -8.89
CA VAL A 59 -2.26 1.27 -8.59
C VAL A 59 -3.01 0.89 -9.87
N ASP A 60 -3.03 1.76 -10.86
CA ASP A 60 -3.67 1.50 -12.15
C ASP A 60 -3.00 0.35 -12.92
N ALA A 61 -1.68 0.29 -12.90
CA ALA A 61 -0.94 -0.81 -13.51
C ALA A 61 -1.21 -2.14 -12.80
N MET A 62 -1.22 -2.15 -11.48
CA MET A 62 -1.54 -3.33 -10.68
C MET A 62 -2.98 -3.80 -10.89
N LYS A 63 -3.95 -2.89 -11.00
CA LYS A 63 -5.35 -3.25 -11.30
C LYS A 63 -5.49 -3.95 -12.67
N ARG A 64 -4.66 -3.57 -13.65
CA ARG A 64 -4.64 -4.23 -14.97
C ARG A 64 -3.94 -5.58 -14.96
N ASN A 65 -2.94 -5.77 -14.10
CA ASN A 65 -2.20 -7.04 -14.03
C ASN A 65 -1.77 -7.34 -12.60
N MET A 66 -2.57 -8.06 -11.85
CA MET A 66 -2.28 -8.46 -10.47
C MET A 66 -1.16 -9.52 -10.33
N ALA A 67 -0.65 -10.03 -11.45
CA ALA A 67 0.48 -10.97 -11.49
C ALA A 67 1.80 -10.32 -11.95
N GLY A 68 1.80 -9.01 -12.18
CA GLY A 68 2.97 -8.26 -12.64
C GLY A 68 4.03 -8.06 -11.56
N ASN A 69 5.21 -7.64 -12.03
CA ASN A 69 6.32 -7.26 -11.15
C ASN A 69 6.47 -5.74 -11.19
N TYR A 70 6.49 -5.11 -10.03
CA TYR A 70 6.43 -3.65 -9.87
C TYR A 70 7.59 -3.13 -9.02
N VAL A 71 8.12 -1.98 -9.41
CA VAL A 71 9.27 -1.35 -8.75
C VAL A 71 8.93 0.12 -8.47
N LEU A 72 9.22 0.60 -7.27
CA LEU A 72 9.15 2.03 -6.97
C LEU A 72 10.40 2.72 -7.54
N GLY A 73 10.20 3.76 -8.35
CA GLY A 73 11.25 4.61 -8.89
C GLY A 73 11.40 5.94 -8.16
N ALA A 74 10.47 6.24 -7.26
CA ALA A 74 10.44 7.40 -6.39
C ALA A 74 9.66 7.10 -5.12
N ASP A 75 9.69 8.01 -4.15
CA ASP A 75 8.73 8.04 -3.07
C ASP A 75 7.34 8.37 -3.65
N LEU A 76 6.32 7.61 -3.25
CA LEU A 76 4.96 7.72 -3.79
C LEU A 76 3.99 8.21 -2.73
N ASP A 77 3.00 9.00 -3.12
CA ASP A 77 1.97 9.52 -2.22
C ASP A 77 0.61 8.87 -2.51
N ALA A 78 0.11 8.10 -1.55
CA ALA A 78 -1.17 7.41 -1.69
C ALA A 78 -2.38 8.36 -1.70
N SER A 79 -2.21 9.62 -1.30
CA SER A 79 -3.25 10.65 -1.40
C SER A 79 -3.59 11.04 -2.85
N GLU A 80 -2.74 10.66 -3.83
CA GLU A 80 -3.04 10.81 -5.26
C GLU A 80 -4.27 10.00 -5.70
N VAL A 81 -4.64 8.96 -4.95
CA VAL A 81 -5.77 8.08 -5.30
C VAL A 81 -6.93 8.35 -4.36
N SER A 82 -7.98 8.96 -4.89
CA SER A 82 -9.25 9.10 -4.18
C SER A 82 -9.98 7.76 -4.13
N LEU A 83 -10.30 7.31 -2.93
CA LEU A 83 -11.06 6.09 -2.69
C LEU A 83 -12.55 6.43 -2.49
N ALA A 84 -13.43 5.65 -3.11
CA ALA A 84 -14.86 5.74 -2.83
C ALA A 84 -15.17 5.32 -1.37
N PRO A 85 -16.24 5.82 -0.75
CA PRO A 85 -16.59 5.44 0.63
C PRO A 85 -16.73 3.93 0.86
N ALA A 86 -17.12 3.18 -0.18
CA ALA A 86 -17.23 1.72 -0.14
C ALA A 86 -15.90 0.99 -0.35
N ASP A 87 -14.82 1.69 -0.72
CA ASP A 87 -13.53 1.05 -0.90
C ASP A 87 -12.86 0.83 0.44
N TYR A 88 -12.51 -0.42 0.70
CA TYR A 88 -11.86 -0.87 1.92
C TYR A 88 -10.37 -1.20 1.74
N VAL A 89 -9.90 -1.22 0.49
CA VAL A 89 -8.49 -1.42 0.08
C VAL A 89 -8.21 -0.65 -1.22
N TYR A 90 -6.94 -0.38 -1.54
CA TYR A 90 -6.56 0.17 -2.84
C TYR A 90 -6.66 -0.86 -3.97
N LEU A 91 -6.27 -2.10 -3.70
CA LEU A 91 -6.19 -3.19 -4.67
C LEU A 91 -7.05 -4.37 -4.23
N LYS A 92 -8.24 -4.49 -4.83
CA LYS A 92 -9.16 -5.61 -4.62
C LYS A 92 -8.74 -6.82 -5.44
N GLY A 93 -8.94 -8.01 -4.91
CA GLY A 93 -8.63 -9.26 -5.60
C GLY A 93 -7.32 -9.90 -5.15
N ASN A 94 -6.76 -10.75 -6.00
CA ASN A 94 -5.63 -11.61 -5.67
C ASN A 94 -4.35 -11.12 -6.36
N PHE A 95 -3.43 -10.57 -5.60
CA PHE A 95 -2.10 -10.22 -6.08
C PHE A 95 -1.17 -11.43 -5.98
N THR A 96 -0.56 -11.82 -7.11
CA THR A 96 0.37 -12.94 -7.22
C THR A 96 1.75 -12.54 -7.75
N GLY A 97 1.93 -11.25 -8.03
CA GLY A 97 3.15 -10.68 -8.56
C GLY A 97 4.17 -10.28 -7.49
N SER A 98 5.04 -9.34 -7.83
CA SER A 98 5.99 -8.75 -6.90
C SER A 98 5.89 -7.22 -6.86
N LEU A 99 6.19 -6.66 -5.67
CA LEU A 99 6.36 -5.23 -5.47
C LEU A 99 7.62 -5.00 -4.64
N THR A 100 8.53 -4.18 -5.16
CA THR A 100 9.73 -3.78 -4.42
C THR A 100 9.91 -2.27 -4.40
N GLY A 101 10.34 -1.76 -3.26
CA GLY A 101 10.73 -0.35 -3.10
C GLY A 101 12.19 -0.08 -3.45
N SER A 102 12.99 -1.09 -3.77
CA SER A 102 14.40 -0.92 -4.09
C SER A 102 14.62 -0.72 -5.59
N HIS A 103 15.25 0.40 -5.94
CA HIS A 103 15.63 0.71 -7.31
C HIS A 103 16.93 1.50 -7.34
N ASN A 104 17.88 1.10 -8.18
CA ASN A 104 19.18 1.76 -8.37
C ASN A 104 19.93 2.02 -7.03
N GLY A 105 19.92 1.01 -6.13
CA GLY A 105 20.60 1.10 -4.83
C GLY A 105 19.91 1.99 -3.80
N LYS A 106 18.74 2.54 -4.09
CA LYS A 106 17.93 3.35 -3.18
C LYS A 106 16.64 2.62 -2.82
N GLN A 107 16.21 2.76 -1.57
CA GLN A 107 14.90 2.30 -1.10
C GLN A 107 13.93 3.47 -1.05
N TYR A 108 12.73 3.25 -1.56
CA TYR A 108 11.66 4.24 -1.64
C TYR A 108 10.50 3.89 -0.72
N ALA A 109 9.70 4.92 -0.41
CA ALA A 109 8.57 4.82 0.49
C ALA A 109 7.23 5.07 -0.23
N ILE A 110 6.14 4.55 0.38
CA ILE A 110 4.77 4.94 0.08
C ILE A 110 4.23 5.69 1.28
N TYR A 111 3.77 6.91 1.07
CA TYR A 111 3.24 7.80 2.10
C TYR A 111 1.71 7.82 2.11
N ASN A 112 1.14 8.20 3.26
CA ASN A 112 -0.26 8.60 3.40
C ASN A 112 -1.29 7.50 3.06
N LEU A 113 -0.98 6.21 3.31
CA LEU A 113 -1.99 5.17 3.15
C LEU A 113 -3.19 5.42 4.07
N ALA A 114 -4.37 5.53 3.48
CA ALA A 114 -5.66 5.68 4.19
C ALA A 114 -6.46 4.36 4.29
N LYS A 115 -6.07 3.34 3.55
CA LYS A 115 -6.65 1.97 3.54
C LYS A 115 -5.54 0.95 3.34
N PRO A 116 -5.77 -0.34 3.61
CA PRO A 116 -4.83 -1.40 3.25
C PRO A 116 -4.49 -1.37 1.77
N LEU A 117 -3.22 -1.62 1.44
CA LEU A 117 -2.81 -1.61 0.03
C LEU A 117 -3.43 -2.78 -0.73
N PHE A 118 -3.36 -4.00 -0.19
CA PHE A 118 -3.88 -5.21 -0.83
C PHE A 118 -5.05 -5.84 -0.06
N GLU A 119 -6.01 -6.37 -0.80
CA GLU A 119 -6.99 -7.29 -0.23
C GLU A 119 -6.35 -8.65 0.05
N ASN A 120 -5.79 -9.29 -0.98
CA ASN A 120 -5.16 -10.59 -0.85
C ASN A 120 -3.80 -10.64 -1.54
N LEU A 121 -2.78 -11.03 -0.79
CA LEU A 121 -1.51 -11.55 -1.32
C LEU A 121 -1.64 -13.06 -1.44
N LYS A 122 -1.42 -13.61 -2.63
CA LYS A 122 -1.59 -15.05 -2.91
C LYS A 122 -0.26 -15.72 -3.27
N SER A 123 -0.32 -17.02 -3.47
CA SER A 123 0.87 -17.85 -3.76
C SER A 123 1.81 -17.26 -4.79
N GLY A 124 3.06 -17.14 -4.43
CA GLY A 124 4.11 -16.56 -5.26
C GLY A 124 4.30 -15.05 -5.09
N SER A 125 3.37 -14.36 -4.42
CA SER A 125 3.54 -12.92 -4.19
C SER A 125 4.73 -12.60 -3.30
N THR A 126 5.46 -11.55 -3.69
CA THR A 126 6.61 -11.05 -2.94
C THR A 126 6.53 -9.55 -2.76
N ILE A 127 6.61 -9.08 -1.51
CA ILE A 127 6.70 -7.66 -1.18
C ILE A 127 8.02 -7.43 -0.47
N SER A 128 8.82 -6.49 -0.97
CA SER A 128 10.15 -6.29 -0.40
C SER A 128 10.68 -4.85 -0.44
N ASN A 129 11.53 -4.51 0.53
CA ASN A 129 12.30 -3.27 0.55
C ASN A 129 11.42 -2.00 0.42
N ILE A 130 10.32 -1.93 1.15
CA ILE A 130 9.39 -0.80 1.09
C ILE A 130 9.15 -0.24 2.48
N ASP A 131 9.22 1.08 2.59
CA ASP A 131 8.75 1.81 3.75
C ASP A 131 7.35 2.37 3.48
N PHE A 132 6.43 2.15 4.42
CA PHE A 132 5.14 2.83 4.47
C PHE A 132 5.18 3.87 5.57
N LYS A 133 5.04 5.14 5.23
CA LYS A 133 5.16 6.27 6.15
C LYS A 133 3.87 7.08 6.22
N ASP A 134 3.67 7.73 7.36
CA ASP A 134 2.50 8.57 7.61
C ASP A 134 1.17 7.81 7.34
N VAL A 135 1.16 6.51 7.67
CA VAL A 135 -0.02 5.67 7.53
C VAL A 135 -1.09 6.13 8.51
N ASN A 136 -2.30 6.35 8.01
CA ASN A 136 -3.45 6.71 8.85
C ASN A 136 -4.71 5.98 8.38
N ILE A 137 -4.83 4.71 8.74
CA ILE A 137 -5.94 3.86 8.34
C ILE A 137 -7.05 3.90 9.38
N VAL A 138 -8.27 4.20 8.91
CA VAL A 138 -9.50 4.00 9.66
C VAL A 138 -10.38 3.03 8.88
N GLY A 139 -10.37 1.77 9.31
CA GLY A 139 -11.09 0.69 8.66
C GLY A 139 -12.43 0.37 9.33
N THR A 140 -13.48 0.14 8.53
CA THR A 140 -14.74 -0.45 8.96
C THR A 140 -14.74 -1.98 8.83
N TYR A 141 -13.71 -2.52 8.21
CA TYR A 141 -13.37 -3.94 8.09
C TYR A 141 -12.02 -4.21 8.70
N ASP A 142 -11.68 -5.49 8.84
CA ASP A 142 -10.37 -5.95 9.27
C ASP A 142 -9.26 -5.24 8.48
N SER A 143 -8.31 -4.62 9.16
CA SER A 143 -7.36 -3.70 8.53
C SER A 143 -5.93 -3.86 9.04
N ALA A 144 -5.01 -3.71 8.12
CA ALA A 144 -3.57 -3.55 8.34
C ALA A 144 -2.99 -2.71 7.19
N ALA A 145 -1.78 -2.20 7.29
CA ALA A 145 -1.25 -1.31 6.26
C ALA A 145 -1.01 -2.02 4.92
N LEU A 146 -0.38 -3.21 4.94
CA LEU A 146 0.00 -3.91 3.71
C LEU A 146 -1.14 -4.73 3.13
N ALA A 147 -1.68 -5.69 3.88
CA ALA A 147 -2.67 -6.61 3.34
C ALA A 147 -3.69 -7.08 4.38
N ARG A 148 -4.92 -7.34 3.92
CA ARG A 148 -5.91 -8.02 4.74
C ARG A 148 -5.61 -9.51 4.86
N ASN A 149 -5.23 -10.15 3.77
CA ASN A 149 -4.88 -11.57 3.77
C ASN A 149 -3.57 -11.80 3.02
N ALA A 150 -2.74 -12.68 3.54
CA ALA A 150 -1.53 -13.16 2.90
C ALA A 150 -1.48 -14.69 2.98
N GLU A 151 -1.42 -15.35 1.83
CA GLU A 151 -1.41 -16.80 1.74
C GLU A 151 -0.26 -17.27 0.86
N ASN A 152 0.63 -18.09 1.42
CA ASN A 152 1.86 -18.54 0.76
C ASN A 152 2.69 -17.38 0.18
N ALA A 153 2.66 -16.22 0.84
CA ALA A 153 3.31 -14.99 0.42
C ALA A 153 4.66 -14.80 1.15
N ARG A 154 5.51 -13.97 0.57
CA ARG A 154 6.79 -13.57 1.16
C ARG A 154 6.84 -12.06 1.33
N ILE A 155 7.10 -11.62 2.55
CA ILE A 155 7.20 -10.20 2.93
C ILE A 155 8.56 -10.02 3.61
N THR A 156 9.42 -9.18 3.04
CA THR A 156 10.80 -9.04 3.51
C THR A 156 11.24 -7.58 3.47
N ASP A 157 11.91 -7.10 4.52
CA ASP A 157 12.42 -5.72 4.59
C ASP A 157 11.31 -4.68 4.36
N VAL A 158 10.18 -4.85 5.07
CA VAL A 158 9.04 -3.93 4.99
C VAL A 158 8.86 -3.22 6.32
N SER A 159 8.87 -1.89 6.31
CA SER A 159 8.58 -1.08 7.49
C SER A 159 7.26 -0.33 7.35
N VAL A 160 6.54 -0.19 8.45
CA VAL A 160 5.30 0.59 8.52
C VAL A 160 5.39 1.56 9.69
N GLN A 161 5.11 2.84 9.44
CA GLN A 161 5.04 3.87 10.47
C GLN A 161 3.70 4.61 10.39
N GLY A 162 3.01 4.72 11.52
CA GLY A 162 1.77 5.49 11.59
C GLY A 162 0.70 4.87 12.47
N ARG A 163 -0.56 5.01 12.05
CA ARG A 163 -1.73 4.56 12.80
C ARG A 163 -2.58 3.61 11.97
N VAL A 164 -2.96 2.50 12.58
CA VAL A 164 -3.97 1.60 12.02
C VAL A 164 -5.09 1.45 13.05
N SER A 165 -6.30 1.84 12.66
CA SER A 165 -7.47 1.75 13.51
C SER A 165 -8.62 1.05 12.82
N VAL A 166 -9.44 0.37 13.60
CA VAL A 166 -10.69 -0.24 13.14
C VAL A 166 -11.85 0.23 13.99
N VAL A 167 -12.99 0.43 13.32
CA VAL A 167 -14.25 0.86 13.93
C VAL A 167 -15.40 -0.02 13.42
N GLY A 168 -16.53 -0.02 14.11
CA GLY A 168 -17.71 -0.76 13.68
C GLY A 168 -17.56 -2.28 13.87
N ASN A 169 -17.83 -3.06 12.83
CA ASN A 169 -17.88 -4.53 12.87
C ASN A 169 -16.54 -5.22 12.56
N ALA A 170 -15.45 -4.48 12.43
CA ALA A 170 -14.13 -5.07 12.19
C ALA A 170 -13.69 -5.91 13.40
N SER A 171 -13.16 -7.10 13.12
CA SER A 171 -12.78 -8.07 14.15
C SER A 171 -11.26 -8.16 14.38
N ASN A 172 -10.47 -7.84 13.37
CA ASN A 172 -9.03 -8.01 13.45
C ASN A 172 -8.29 -6.75 12.96
N VAL A 173 -7.19 -6.43 13.65
CA VAL A 173 -6.35 -5.28 13.28
C VAL A 173 -4.88 -5.58 13.54
N ALA A 174 -4.03 -5.14 12.64
CA ALA A 174 -2.57 -5.28 12.78
C ALA A 174 -1.83 -4.14 12.08
N GLY A 175 -0.55 -4.01 12.38
CA GLY A 175 0.32 -3.03 11.71
C GLY A 175 0.59 -3.39 10.25
N LEU A 176 0.88 -4.66 9.96
CA LEU A 176 1.37 -5.09 8.64
C LEU A 176 0.38 -5.97 7.88
N VAL A 177 -0.06 -7.09 8.44
CA VAL A 177 -0.97 -8.05 7.81
C VAL A 177 -2.05 -8.49 8.79
N VAL A 178 -3.30 -8.59 8.35
CA VAL A 178 -4.35 -9.10 9.24
C VAL A 178 -4.23 -10.62 9.38
N ASN A 179 -4.38 -11.38 8.30
CA ASN A 179 -4.36 -12.83 8.31
C ASN A 179 -3.22 -13.38 7.45
N GLY A 180 -2.26 -14.03 8.05
CA GLY A 180 -1.19 -14.75 7.37
C GLY A 180 -1.44 -16.27 7.41
N THR A 181 -1.37 -16.95 6.25
CA THR A 181 -1.44 -18.41 6.14
C THR A 181 -0.24 -18.90 5.36
N ASN A 182 0.58 -19.77 5.92
CA ASN A 182 1.82 -20.24 5.30
C ASN A 182 2.67 -19.10 4.72
N THR A 183 2.68 -17.96 5.42
CA THR A 183 3.29 -16.70 4.97
C THR A 183 4.58 -16.46 5.75
N LYS A 184 5.62 -16.03 5.05
CA LYS A 184 6.92 -15.71 5.64
C LYS A 184 7.09 -14.19 5.69
N ILE A 185 7.24 -13.66 6.91
CA ILE A 185 7.50 -12.25 7.19
C ILE A 185 8.86 -12.15 7.86
N THR A 186 9.79 -11.47 7.21
CA THR A 186 11.18 -11.40 7.66
C THR A 186 11.67 -9.95 7.67
N ASN A 187 12.47 -9.59 8.66
CA ASN A 187 13.12 -8.28 8.79
C ASN A 187 12.15 -7.11 8.57
N SER A 188 10.95 -7.22 9.16
CA SER A 188 9.87 -6.25 8.95
C SER A 188 9.47 -5.59 10.25
N SER A 189 8.92 -4.39 10.18
CA SER A 189 8.62 -3.62 11.38
C SER A 189 7.32 -2.82 11.30
N PHE A 190 6.76 -2.56 12.50
CA PHE A 190 5.70 -1.58 12.70
C PHE A 190 6.10 -0.63 13.83
N THR A 191 5.94 0.67 13.61
CA THR A 191 6.10 1.71 14.62
C THR A 191 4.89 2.61 14.64
N GLY A 192 4.19 2.68 15.78
CA GLY A 192 3.04 3.57 15.88
C GLY A 192 1.91 3.08 16.77
N THR A 193 0.67 3.39 16.37
CA THR A 193 -0.52 3.11 17.18
C THR A 193 -1.48 2.18 16.46
N ILE A 194 -1.95 1.17 17.17
CA ILE A 194 -3.06 0.31 16.77
C ILE A 194 -4.23 0.59 17.68
N LEU A 195 -5.37 0.94 17.10
CA LEU A 195 -6.60 1.20 17.83
C LEU A 195 -7.71 0.24 17.38
N SER A 196 -8.14 -0.60 18.30
CA SER A 196 -9.31 -1.44 18.14
C SER A 196 -10.47 -0.84 18.92
N ASN A 197 -11.28 -0.01 18.26
CA ASN A 197 -12.46 0.63 18.85
C ASN A 197 -13.74 0.05 18.26
N SER A 198 -13.88 -1.26 18.33
CA SER A 198 -15.10 -1.94 17.90
C SER A 198 -16.15 -1.80 19.00
N GLN A 199 -17.22 -1.05 18.76
CA GLN A 199 -18.40 -1.01 19.65
C GLN A 199 -19.19 -2.32 19.62
N HIS A 200 -18.98 -3.16 18.63
CA HIS A 200 -19.58 -4.47 18.49
C HIS A 200 -18.59 -5.57 18.85
N ILE A 201 -18.65 -6.00 20.08
CA ILE A 201 -18.48 -7.34 20.68
C ILE A 201 -17.23 -8.17 20.29
N LYS A 202 -16.53 -7.97 19.17
CA LYS A 202 -15.59 -8.99 18.67
C LYS A 202 -14.39 -8.45 17.90
N ALA A 203 -13.54 -7.59 18.51
CA ALA A 203 -12.17 -7.54 18.02
C ALA A 203 -11.45 -8.79 18.56
N TYR A 204 -11.34 -9.84 17.72
CA TYR A 204 -10.78 -11.11 18.18
C TYR A 204 -9.27 -11.10 18.25
N ASN A 205 -8.62 -10.55 17.23
CA ASN A 205 -7.17 -10.61 17.17
C ASN A 205 -6.58 -9.22 16.86
N VAL A 206 -5.69 -8.78 17.74
CA VAL A 206 -4.95 -7.52 17.59
C VAL A 206 -3.46 -7.85 17.68
N GLY A 207 -2.68 -7.49 16.67
CA GLY A 207 -1.26 -7.74 16.66
C GLY A 207 -0.43 -6.57 16.18
N GLY A 208 0.73 -6.34 16.77
CA GLY A 208 1.64 -5.27 16.34
C GLY A 208 2.06 -5.43 14.88
N LEU A 209 2.32 -6.64 14.44
CA LEU A 209 2.64 -6.96 13.04
C LEU A 209 1.53 -7.76 12.36
N VAL A 210 1.01 -8.81 12.99
CA VAL A 210 0.03 -9.70 12.39
C VAL A 210 -1.11 -9.97 13.37
N ALA A 211 -2.36 -9.88 12.93
CA ALA A 211 -3.48 -10.20 13.82
C ALA A 211 -3.60 -11.73 14.03
N SER A 212 -3.51 -12.51 12.95
CA SER A 212 -3.50 -13.97 13.00
C SER A 212 -2.47 -14.56 12.04
N LEU A 213 -1.64 -15.48 12.52
CA LEU A 213 -0.67 -16.21 11.72
C LEU A 213 -0.89 -17.70 11.89
N LYS A 214 -1.10 -18.44 10.80
CA LYS A 214 -1.42 -19.87 10.84
C LYS A 214 -0.70 -20.68 9.77
N GLY A 215 -0.48 -21.96 10.07
CA GLY A 215 0.11 -22.94 9.15
C GLY A 215 1.61 -23.17 9.40
N GLY A 216 2.04 -24.41 9.20
CA GLY A 216 3.39 -24.87 9.56
C GLY A 216 4.54 -24.17 8.81
N GLU A 217 4.26 -23.59 7.66
CA GLU A 217 5.22 -22.79 6.89
C GLU A 217 5.23 -21.31 7.29
N SER A 218 4.30 -20.88 8.14
CA SER A 218 4.24 -19.49 8.62
C SER A 218 5.39 -19.18 9.56
N LEU A 219 6.11 -18.12 9.23
CA LEU A 219 7.26 -17.65 9.99
C LEU A 219 7.26 -16.11 10.06
N LEU A 220 7.27 -15.59 11.27
CA LEU A 220 7.62 -14.21 11.57
C LEU A 220 9.02 -14.20 12.17
N SER A 221 10.01 -13.65 11.50
CA SER A 221 11.39 -13.67 11.97
C SER A 221 12.12 -12.35 11.81
N GLN A 222 13.10 -12.09 12.67
CA GLN A 222 13.97 -10.90 12.64
C GLN A 222 13.16 -9.60 12.55
N SER A 223 11.96 -9.58 13.13
CA SER A 223 10.98 -8.51 12.98
C SER A 223 10.70 -7.83 14.31
N LYS A 224 10.24 -6.59 14.26
CA LYS A 224 10.00 -5.80 15.47
C LYS A 224 8.72 -5.00 15.39
N ALA A 225 8.12 -4.75 16.56
CA ALA A 225 7.07 -3.74 16.70
C ALA A 225 7.42 -2.79 17.86
N ASP A 226 7.34 -1.50 17.59
CA ASP A 226 7.31 -0.47 18.62
C ASP A 226 5.91 0.15 18.59
N VAL A 227 5.02 -0.38 19.45
CA VAL A 227 3.59 -0.20 19.25
C VAL A 227 2.87 0.20 20.53
N THR A 228 2.00 1.21 20.41
CA THR A 228 0.95 1.48 21.38
C THR A 228 -0.34 0.81 20.90
N ILE A 229 -0.82 -0.19 21.62
CA ILE A 229 -2.10 -0.85 21.33
C ILE A 229 -3.15 -0.30 22.29
N ILE A 230 -4.23 0.24 21.74
CA ILE A 230 -5.38 0.72 22.49
C ILE A 230 -6.58 -0.15 22.11
N SER A 231 -7.07 -0.93 23.03
CA SER A 231 -8.22 -1.81 22.80
C SER A 231 -9.42 -1.34 23.60
N GLY A 232 -10.52 -1.10 22.89
CA GLY A 232 -11.81 -0.71 23.46
C GLY A 232 -12.89 -1.80 23.38
N ALA A 233 -12.50 -3.02 23.00
CA ALA A 233 -13.48 -4.09 22.80
C ALA A 233 -13.98 -4.67 24.11
N ARG A 234 -15.29 -4.87 24.20
CA ARG A 234 -15.98 -5.49 25.35
C ARG A 234 -16.03 -7.02 25.29
N SER A 235 -15.21 -7.64 24.49
CA SER A 235 -15.23 -9.10 24.29
C SER A 235 -14.31 -9.82 25.26
N ASN A 236 -14.80 -10.87 25.90
CA ASN A 236 -14.02 -11.78 26.73
C ASN A 236 -13.09 -12.70 25.91
N GLU A 237 -13.17 -12.65 24.58
CA GLU A 237 -12.39 -13.51 23.66
C GLU A 237 -11.29 -12.77 22.90
N GLN A 238 -10.95 -11.57 23.33
CA GLN A 238 -9.94 -10.76 22.65
C GLN A 238 -8.54 -11.34 22.85
N ARG A 239 -7.80 -11.48 21.76
CA ARG A 239 -6.41 -11.90 21.74
C ARG A 239 -5.55 -10.74 21.28
N ILE A 240 -4.71 -10.25 22.17
CA ILE A 240 -3.83 -9.12 21.90
C ILE A 240 -2.40 -9.55 22.08
N GLY A 241 -1.59 -9.33 21.08
CA GLY A 241 -0.16 -9.59 21.15
C GLY A 241 0.66 -8.46 20.52
N GLY A 242 1.78 -8.14 21.14
CA GLY A 242 2.67 -7.09 20.64
C GLY A 242 3.23 -7.38 19.25
N LEU A 243 3.45 -8.64 18.87
CA LEU A 243 3.84 -9.06 17.53
C LEU A 243 2.68 -9.70 16.78
N ALA A 244 2.03 -10.71 17.36
CA ALA A 244 0.91 -11.42 16.76
C ALA A 244 -0.21 -11.62 17.78
N GLY A 245 -1.46 -11.37 17.39
CA GLY A 245 -2.62 -11.61 18.25
C GLY A 245 -2.93 -13.10 18.43
N ARG A 246 -2.68 -13.91 17.40
CA ARG A 246 -2.91 -15.35 17.40
C ARG A 246 -1.88 -16.10 16.55
N LEU A 247 -1.41 -17.23 17.05
CA LEU A 247 -0.60 -18.21 16.33
C LEU A 247 -1.32 -19.56 16.33
N GLU A 248 -1.41 -20.20 15.15
CA GLU A 248 -2.10 -21.47 14.98
C GLU A 248 -1.35 -22.42 14.06
N ASN A 249 -1.63 -23.70 14.22
CA ASN A 249 -1.17 -24.76 13.31
C ASN A 249 0.34 -24.70 13.04
N ASN A 250 1.14 -24.65 14.10
CA ASN A 250 2.60 -24.64 14.07
C ASN A 250 3.25 -23.38 13.43
N ALA A 251 2.52 -22.28 13.30
CA ALA A 251 3.11 -20.98 12.96
C ALA A 251 4.14 -20.56 14.02
N ARG A 252 5.24 -19.95 13.59
CA ARG A 252 6.38 -19.64 14.48
C ARG A 252 6.77 -18.17 14.43
N ILE A 253 7.22 -17.69 15.60
CA ILE A 253 7.92 -16.39 15.72
C ILE A 253 9.33 -16.68 16.24
N THR A 254 10.33 -16.11 15.57
CA THR A 254 11.74 -16.29 15.97
C THR A 254 12.50 -14.96 15.84
N LYS A 255 13.50 -14.76 16.70
CA LYS A 255 14.43 -13.60 16.61
C LYS A 255 13.71 -12.25 16.48
N SER A 256 12.54 -12.12 17.09
CA SER A 256 11.68 -10.95 16.98
C SER A 256 11.34 -10.41 18.36
N TYR A 257 11.11 -9.11 18.45
CA TYR A 257 10.81 -8.46 19.72
C TYR A 257 9.77 -7.36 19.56
N VAL A 258 9.19 -6.96 20.69
CA VAL A 258 8.24 -5.88 20.78
C VAL A 258 8.65 -4.92 21.91
N THR A 259 8.46 -3.63 21.64
CA THR A 259 8.46 -2.56 22.64
C THR A 259 7.13 -1.82 22.57
N GLY A 260 6.74 -1.13 23.64
CA GLY A 260 5.55 -0.28 23.58
C GLY A 260 4.60 -0.49 24.77
N LYS A 261 3.33 -0.15 24.56
CA LYS A 261 2.31 -0.07 25.60
C LYS A 261 1.01 -0.71 25.17
N LEU A 262 0.31 -1.33 26.11
CA LEU A 262 -1.04 -1.86 25.93
C LEU A 262 -2.00 -1.11 26.87
N TYR A 263 -3.01 -0.48 26.29
CA TYR A 263 -4.08 0.17 27.04
C TYR A 263 -5.41 -0.53 26.77
N ASN A 264 -6.16 -0.76 27.83
CA ASN A 264 -7.55 -1.15 27.74
C ASN A 264 -8.40 0.13 27.93
N SER A 265 -9.13 0.53 26.91
CA SER A 265 -9.99 1.71 26.96
C SER A 265 -11.43 1.37 27.33
N THR A 266 -11.67 0.35 28.16
CA THR A 266 -12.99 0.16 28.74
C THR A 266 -13.29 1.38 29.63
N THR A 267 -13.93 2.38 29.08
CA THR A 267 -14.63 3.39 29.88
C THR A 267 -15.78 2.69 30.59
N ASN A 268 -15.73 2.69 31.90
CA ASN A 268 -16.90 2.39 32.74
C ASN A 268 -18.06 3.33 32.38
#